data_4b9ea486cdc2374dea4be12fee0f89cc
#
_entry.id   4b9ea486cdc2374dea4be12fee0f89cc
#
_cell.length_a   1.000
_cell.length_b   1.000
_cell.length_c   1.000
_cell.angle_alpha   90.00
_cell.angle_beta   90.00
_cell.angle_gamma   90.00
#
_symmetry.space_group_name_H-M   'P 1'
#
loop_
_entity.id
_entity.type
_entity.pdbx_description
1 polymer ?
#
loop_
_entity_poly.entity_id
_entity_poly.type
_entity_poly.pdbx_seq_one_letter_code
_entity_poly.pdbx_strand_id
1 'polypeptide(L)'
;MLPRAFICLLLFLVPSVFSRAALPQEIYKTAGDAKLTMDIDTPDDWKASDKRPAIVFFFGGGWRVGKPDGFKSQADYFAKRGLVCFRPDYRVFSRQNVTPDKCVEDGISAMRWVRANAARFGIDPDRIVACGGSAGGHIAACTFFTTAINAATDDKTVSHLPNAMVLYFAVLNLYERYSMSGEEVWPGMSASTAKKVSPLELMKKGIPPTLVVCGTADSNIRNNKLFVDKARKLGAKVEGFWAEGQPHAFIGRGDWFGKVMARVDAFLVGLGYLAPMPEDAPVTPVNVKGAKKGGKKGGGNK
;
A
#
# COMPACT_ATOMS: atom_id res chain seq x y z
N MET A 1 30.39 70.38 -6.48
CA MET A 1 30.49 68.97 -6.82
C MET A 1 29.96 68.14 -5.62
N LEU A 2 28.71 67.64 -5.74
CA LEU A 2 28.09 66.76 -4.71
C LEU A 2 28.26 65.31 -5.15
N PRO A 3 28.63 64.37 -4.22
CA PRO A 3 28.77 62.98 -4.56
C PRO A 3 27.38 62.31 -4.69
N ARG A 4 27.18 61.60 -5.79
CA ARG A 4 26.01 60.72 -6.00
C ARG A 4 26.15 59.45 -5.17
N ALA A 5 25.30 59.30 -4.15
CA ALA A 5 25.17 58.03 -3.40
C ALA A 5 24.42 57.02 -4.27
N PHE A 6 25.08 55.89 -4.61
CA PHE A 6 24.43 54.69 -5.17
C PHE A 6 23.74 53.91 -4.06
N ILE A 7 22.43 53.90 -4.03
CA ILE A 7 21.64 53.01 -3.19
C ILE A 7 21.56 51.64 -3.89
N CYS A 8 22.29 50.69 -3.38
CA CYS A 8 22.19 49.30 -3.80
C CYS A 8 20.95 48.66 -3.15
N LEU A 9 19.90 48.46 -3.89
CA LEU A 9 18.66 47.78 -3.44
C LEU A 9 18.91 46.26 -3.46
N LEU A 10 19.21 45.72 -2.28
CA LEU A 10 19.29 44.24 -2.11
C LEU A 10 17.87 43.68 -2.09
N LEU A 11 17.44 43.08 -3.19
CA LEU A 11 16.24 42.23 -3.26
C LEU A 11 16.49 40.95 -2.49
N PHE A 12 15.97 40.86 -1.28
CA PHE A 12 15.86 39.60 -0.57
C PHE A 12 14.80 38.73 -1.25
N LEU A 13 15.22 37.73 -2.01
CA LEU A 13 14.34 36.63 -2.41
C LEU A 13 13.96 35.84 -1.17
N VAL A 14 12.78 36.10 -0.62
CA VAL A 14 12.16 35.24 0.41
C VAL A 14 11.73 33.96 -0.32
N PRO A 15 12.25 32.78 0.03
CA PRO A 15 11.76 31.54 -0.56
C PRO A 15 10.30 31.39 -0.15
N SER A 16 9.41 31.43 -1.14
CA SER A 16 8.00 31.11 -0.96
C SER A 16 7.91 29.66 -0.50
N VAL A 17 7.63 29.45 0.77
CA VAL A 17 7.26 28.14 1.30
C VAL A 17 5.88 27.84 0.71
N PHE A 18 5.85 27.15 -0.41
CA PHE A 18 4.61 26.60 -0.94
C PHE A 18 4.08 25.57 0.07
N SER A 19 3.08 25.97 0.82
CA SER A 19 2.30 25.04 1.63
C SER A 19 1.66 24.03 0.67
N ARG A 20 1.99 22.75 0.84
CA ARG A 20 1.39 21.63 0.12
C ARG A 20 -0.13 21.68 0.34
N ALA A 21 -0.89 22.06 -0.69
CA ALA A 21 -2.33 21.84 -0.72
C ALA A 21 -2.53 20.31 -0.90
N ALA A 22 -2.99 19.63 0.17
CA ALA A 22 -3.42 18.23 0.03
C ALA A 22 -4.49 18.16 -1.07
N LEU A 23 -4.33 17.21 -2.00
CA LEU A 23 -5.40 16.96 -2.96
C LEU A 23 -6.66 16.52 -2.20
N PRO A 24 -7.85 16.94 -2.63
CA PRO A 24 -9.08 16.56 -1.98
C PRO A 24 -9.27 15.04 -2.04
N GLN A 25 -9.89 14.50 -1.01
CA GLN A 25 -10.30 13.10 -0.99
C GLN A 25 -11.33 12.86 -2.11
N GLU A 26 -11.15 11.81 -2.90
CA GLU A 26 -11.99 11.48 -4.05
C GLU A 26 -12.86 10.26 -3.75
N ILE A 27 -14.10 10.24 -4.26
CA ILE A 27 -14.91 9.03 -4.26
C ILE A 27 -14.54 8.22 -5.50
N TYR A 28 -13.93 7.06 -5.31
CA TYR A 28 -13.52 6.20 -6.42
C TYR A 28 -14.56 5.12 -6.76
N LYS A 29 -15.46 4.81 -5.81
CA LYS A 29 -16.48 3.77 -5.96
C LYS A 29 -17.68 4.06 -5.06
N THR A 30 -18.88 3.76 -5.57
CA THR A 30 -20.10 3.61 -4.76
C THR A 30 -20.54 2.17 -4.81
N ALA A 31 -20.72 1.53 -3.65
CA ALA A 31 -21.13 0.13 -3.53
C ALA A 31 -22.33 0.02 -2.56
N GLY A 32 -23.54 -0.01 -3.09
CA GLY A 32 -24.77 0.22 -2.33
C GLY A 32 -24.72 1.63 -1.70
N ASP A 33 -24.95 1.73 -0.41
CA ASP A 33 -24.86 3.01 0.32
C ASP A 33 -23.44 3.44 0.68
N ALA A 34 -22.44 2.58 0.47
CA ALA A 34 -21.06 2.87 0.82
C ALA A 34 -20.38 3.72 -0.28
N LYS A 35 -19.97 4.94 0.09
CA LYS A 35 -19.08 5.78 -0.72
C LYS A 35 -17.64 5.51 -0.30
N LEU A 36 -16.90 4.83 -1.16
CA LEU A 36 -15.49 4.48 -0.92
C LEU A 36 -14.58 5.58 -1.44
N THR A 37 -13.75 6.10 -0.56
CA THR A 37 -12.90 7.25 -0.83
C THR A 37 -11.46 6.87 -1.11
N MET A 38 -10.73 7.74 -1.78
CA MET A 38 -9.32 7.65 -2.09
C MET A 38 -8.61 8.86 -1.48
N ASP A 39 -7.72 8.62 -0.52
CA ASP A 39 -6.78 9.64 -0.05
C ASP A 39 -5.59 9.68 -1.00
N ILE A 40 -5.09 10.89 -1.31
CA ILE A 40 -4.03 11.08 -2.29
C ILE A 40 -2.92 11.93 -1.69
N ASP A 41 -1.71 11.38 -1.63
CA ASP A 41 -0.51 12.07 -1.15
C ASP A 41 0.45 12.26 -2.32
N THR A 42 0.79 13.53 -2.62
CA THR A 42 1.67 13.89 -3.73
C THR A 42 3.02 14.39 -3.24
N PRO A 43 4.08 14.33 -4.07
CA PRO A 43 5.31 15.09 -3.84
C PRO A 43 5.05 16.59 -3.71
N ASP A 44 5.95 17.32 -3.03
CA ASP A 44 5.81 18.77 -2.86
C ASP A 44 5.94 19.53 -4.18
N ASP A 45 6.73 19.01 -5.12
CA ASP A 45 6.95 19.53 -6.47
C ASP A 45 6.03 18.93 -7.54
N TRP A 46 4.97 18.23 -7.13
CA TRP A 46 4.05 17.54 -8.03
C TRP A 46 3.34 18.49 -9.00
N LYS A 47 3.20 18.03 -10.24
CA LYS A 47 2.41 18.68 -11.29
C LYS A 47 1.57 17.63 -12.02
N ALA A 48 0.38 18.01 -12.47
CA ALA A 48 -0.49 17.12 -13.26
C ALA A 48 0.14 16.70 -14.61
N SER A 49 1.13 17.44 -15.11
CA SER A 49 1.88 17.10 -16.32
C SER A 49 3.00 16.07 -16.10
N ASP A 50 3.28 15.69 -14.85
CA ASP A 50 4.31 14.69 -14.55
C ASP A 50 3.90 13.30 -15.07
N LYS A 51 4.88 12.38 -15.06
CA LYS A 51 4.68 10.96 -15.29
C LYS A 51 5.39 10.19 -14.18
N ARG A 52 4.92 10.37 -12.93
CA ARG A 52 5.55 9.77 -11.75
C ARG A 52 5.10 8.33 -11.55
N PRO A 53 5.91 7.47 -10.95
CA PRO A 53 5.43 6.19 -10.47
C PRO A 53 4.38 6.42 -9.37
N ALA A 54 3.46 5.46 -9.23
CA ALA A 54 2.43 5.49 -8.21
C ALA A 54 2.47 4.25 -7.31
N ILE A 55 2.00 4.40 -6.08
CA ILE A 55 1.82 3.29 -5.15
C ILE A 55 0.44 3.37 -4.50
N VAL A 56 -0.28 2.23 -4.50
CA VAL A 56 -1.61 2.09 -3.92
C VAL A 56 -1.50 1.23 -2.66
N PHE A 57 -1.81 1.82 -1.49
CA PHE A 57 -1.67 1.20 -0.18
C PHE A 57 -3.00 0.67 0.35
N PHE A 58 -3.14 -0.63 0.46
CA PHE A 58 -4.28 -1.29 1.08
C PHE A 58 -3.99 -1.56 2.56
N PHE A 59 -4.82 -1.01 3.45
CA PHE A 59 -4.65 -1.17 4.89
C PHE A 59 -4.92 -2.60 5.37
N GLY A 60 -4.39 -2.95 6.55
CA GLY A 60 -4.67 -4.20 7.24
C GLY A 60 -5.91 -4.09 8.14
N GLY A 61 -6.18 -5.17 8.89
CA GLY A 61 -7.28 -5.20 9.86
C GLY A 61 -8.18 -6.43 9.70
N GLY A 62 -7.68 -7.50 9.09
CA GLY A 62 -8.36 -8.79 8.97
C GLY A 62 -9.69 -8.71 8.19
N TRP A 63 -9.83 -7.80 7.25
CA TRP A 63 -11.07 -7.49 6.51
C TRP A 63 -12.24 -7.07 7.42
N ARG A 64 -12.00 -6.99 8.74
CA ARG A 64 -13.02 -6.66 9.74
C ARG A 64 -13.06 -5.18 10.08
N VAL A 65 -11.90 -4.57 10.16
CA VAL A 65 -11.68 -3.17 10.59
C VAL A 65 -10.56 -2.53 9.80
N GLY A 66 -10.33 -1.23 10.01
CA GLY A 66 -9.23 -0.48 9.44
C GLY A 66 -9.71 0.72 8.63
N LYS A 67 -8.74 1.55 8.23
CA LYS A 67 -8.96 2.76 7.45
C LYS A 67 -7.66 3.18 6.75
N PRO A 68 -7.72 4.06 5.73
CA PRO A 68 -6.58 4.49 4.91
C PRO A 68 -5.38 5.04 5.69
N ASP A 69 -5.60 5.65 6.87
CA ASP A 69 -4.56 6.19 7.74
C ASP A 69 -3.53 5.14 8.20
N GLY A 70 -3.87 3.86 8.13
CA GLY A 70 -2.95 2.78 8.49
C GLY A 70 -1.62 2.79 7.71
N PHE A 71 -1.60 3.42 6.52
CA PHE A 71 -0.41 3.59 5.69
C PHE A 71 0.02 5.06 5.48
N LYS A 72 -0.49 6.00 6.29
CA LYS A 72 -0.16 7.43 6.13
C LYS A 72 1.34 7.71 6.22
N SER A 73 2.03 7.09 7.19
CA SER A 73 3.48 7.30 7.36
C SER A 73 4.31 6.78 6.18
N GLN A 74 3.91 5.64 5.58
CA GLN A 74 4.55 5.10 4.39
C GLN A 74 4.24 5.96 3.16
N ALA A 75 3.01 6.43 3.02
CA ALA A 75 2.62 7.33 1.95
C ALA A 75 3.39 8.65 2.03
N ASP A 76 3.55 9.23 3.22
CA ASP A 76 4.36 10.45 3.42
C ASP A 76 5.84 10.23 3.04
N TYR A 77 6.40 9.07 3.40
CA TYR A 77 7.76 8.73 3.02
C TYR A 77 7.91 8.65 1.50
N PHE A 78 7.06 7.88 0.81
CA PHE A 78 7.18 7.69 -0.63
C PHE A 78 6.76 8.91 -1.44
N ALA A 79 5.85 9.74 -0.94
CA ALA A 79 5.55 11.03 -1.55
C ALA A 79 6.79 11.94 -1.54
N LYS A 80 7.53 12.01 -0.43
CA LYS A 80 8.81 12.74 -0.37
C LYS A 80 9.89 12.14 -1.30
N ARG A 81 9.78 10.85 -1.61
CA ARG A 81 10.66 10.17 -2.57
C ARG A 81 10.25 10.41 -4.03
N GLY A 82 9.13 11.07 -4.29
CA GLY A 82 8.68 11.43 -5.63
C GLY A 82 7.55 10.58 -6.21
N LEU A 83 6.97 9.64 -5.45
CA LEU A 83 5.81 8.86 -5.88
C LEU A 83 4.50 9.60 -5.59
N VAL A 84 3.49 9.37 -6.41
CA VAL A 84 2.11 9.68 -6.02
C VAL A 84 1.53 8.48 -5.28
N CYS A 85 1.06 8.70 -4.06
CA CYS A 85 0.59 7.65 -3.17
C CYS A 85 -0.93 7.71 -3.05
N PHE A 86 -1.58 6.57 -3.23
CA PHE A 86 -3.02 6.40 -3.13
C PHE A 86 -3.35 5.49 -1.98
N ARG A 87 -4.30 5.88 -1.15
CA ARG A 87 -4.76 5.12 0.00
C ARG A 87 -6.27 4.94 -0.07
N PRO A 88 -6.76 3.91 -0.79
CA PRO A 88 -8.19 3.65 -0.88
C PRO A 88 -8.78 3.19 0.44
N ASP A 89 -9.95 3.71 0.79
CA ASP A 89 -10.86 3.00 1.69
C ASP A 89 -11.47 1.81 0.93
N TYR A 90 -11.80 0.76 1.62
CA TYR A 90 -12.53 -0.38 1.08
C TYR A 90 -13.52 -0.90 2.12
N ARG A 91 -14.57 -1.58 1.69
CA ARG A 91 -15.58 -2.14 2.59
C ARG A 91 -14.92 -3.14 3.54
N VAL A 92 -15.35 -3.09 4.81
CA VAL A 92 -14.92 -4.03 5.85
C VAL A 92 -16.13 -4.55 6.61
N PHE A 93 -16.00 -5.72 7.24
CA PHE A 93 -17.11 -6.37 7.93
C PHE A 93 -17.80 -5.47 8.96
N SER A 94 -17.04 -4.76 9.81
CA SER A 94 -17.62 -3.94 10.88
C SER A 94 -18.45 -2.75 10.40
N ARG A 95 -18.27 -2.32 9.17
CA ARG A 95 -19.00 -1.17 8.59
C ARG A 95 -20.08 -1.59 7.60
N GLN A 96 -19.81 -2.60 6.77
CA GLN A 96 -20.71 -3.00 5.68
C GLN A 96 -21.08 -4.47 5.69
N ASN A 97 -20.72 -5.23 6.73
CA ASN A 97 -21.03 -6.67 6.88
C ASN A 97 -20.67 -7.49 5.62
N VAL A 98 -19.50 -7.27 5.07
CA VAL A 98 -19.03 -7.92 3.83
C VAL A 98 -17.98 -9.00 4.08
N THR A 99 -17.88 -9.92 3.14
CA THR A 99 -16.86 -10.98 3.08
C THR A 99 -15.56 -10.49 2.44
N PRO A 100 -14.41 -11.15 2.65
CA PRO A 100 -13.11 -10.77 2.08
C PRO A 100 -13.09 -10.59 0.56
N ASP A 101 -13.89 -11.33 -0.19
CA ASP A 101 -13.99 -11.18 -1.66
C ASP A 101 -14.55 -9.82 -2.07
N LYS A 102 -15.44 -9.21 -1.25
CA LYS A 102 -15.92 -7.84 -1.48
C LYS A 102 -14.85 -6.79 -1.23
N CYS A 103 -13.96 -7.05 -0.25
CA CYS A 103 -12.78 -6.20 -0.05
C CYS A 103 -11.82 -6.27 -1.26
N VAL A 104 -11.63 -7.48 -1.83
CA VAL A 104 -10.85 -7.68 -3.06
C VAL A 104 -11.49 -6.99 -4.25
N GLU A 105 -12.82 -7.08 -4.40
CA GLU A 105 -13.58 -6.38 -5.44
C GLU A 105 -13.30 -4.87 -5.40
N ASP A 106 -13.31 -4.27 -4.20
CA ASP A 106 -13.04 -2.85 -4.02
C ASP A 106 -11.58 -2.51 -4.35
N GLY A 107 -10.62 -3.36 -3.96
CA GLY A 107 -9.21 -3.20 -4.31
C GLY A 107 -8.96 -3.23 -5.82
N ILE A 108 -9.65 -4.12 -6.54
CA ILE A 108 -9.59 -4.20 -8.02
C ILE A 108 -10.17 -2.93 -8.65
N SER A 109 -11.32 -2.45 -8.15
CA SER A 109 -11.92 -1.18 -8.59
C SER A 109 -10.98 0.01 -8.33
N ALA A 110 -10.31 0.05 -7.16
CA ALA A 110 -9.34 1.09 -6.82
C ALA A 110 -8.16 1.14 -7.81
N MET A 111 -7.59 -0.02 -8.16
CA MET A 111 -6.49 -0.09 -9.14
C MET A 111 -6.91 0.41 -10.52
N ARG A 112 -8.12 0.06 -10.97
CA ARG A 112 -8.68 0.57 -12.23
C ARG A 112 -8.87 2.07 -12.19
N TRP A 113 -9.46 2.57 -11.11
CA TRP A 113 -9.69 4.00 -10.94
C TRP A 113 -8.39 4.79 -10.96
N VAL A 114 -7.35 4.33 -10.27
CA VAL A 114 -6.03 4.98 -10.28
C VAL A 114 -5.46 5.01 -11.69
N ARG A 115 -5.52 3.91 -12.44
CA ARG A 115 -4.99 3.85 -13.82
C ARG A 115 -5.81 4.70 -14.78
N ALA A 116 -7.15 4.69 -14.68
CA ALA A 116 -8.02 5.53 -15.51
C ALA A 116 -7.78 7.03 -15.32
N ASN A 117 -7.36 7.44 -14.11
CA ASN A 117 -7.09 8.83 -13.78
C ASN A 117 -5.59 9.18 -13.84
N ALA A 118 -4.76 8.36 -14.48
CA ALA A 118 -3.30 8.54 -14.51
C ALA A 118 -2.89 9.93 -15.00
N ALA A 119 -3.46 10.41 -16.09
CA ALA A 119 -3.18 11.75 -16.62
C ALA A 119 -3.55 12.88 -15.66
N ARG A 120 -4.68 12.74 -14.94
CA ARG A 120 -5.14 13.73 -13.96
C ARG A 120 -4.19 13.87 -12.78
N PHE A 121 -3.60 12.74 -12.33
CA PHE A 121 -2.71 12.71 -11.19
C PHE A 121 -1.22 12.74 -11.56
N GLY A 122 -0.89 13.02 -12.82
CA GLY A 122 0.51 13.10 -13.26
C GLY A 122 1.29 11.81 -13.03
N ILE A 123 0.63 10.65 -13.14
CA ILE A 123 1.27 9.35 -12.96
C ILE A 123 1.43 8.60 -14.27
N ASP A 124 2.42 7.71 -14.28
CA ASP A 124 2.63 6.76 -15.37
C ASP A 124 1.74 5.52 -15.15
N PRO A 125 0.78 5.22 -16.04
CA PRO A 125 -0.11 4.08 -15.90
C PRO A 125 0.62 2.72 -15.94
N ASP A 126 1.87 2.69 -16.42
CA ASP A 126 2.70 1.49 -16.53
C ASP A 126 3.70 1.36 -15.35
N ARG A 127 3.63 2.25 -14.34
CA ARG A 127 4.44 2.22 -13.13
C ARG A 127 3.60 2.35 -11.85
N ILE A 128 2.59 1.48 -11.71
CA ILE A 128 1.69 1.44 -10.55
C ILE A 128 2.03 0.22 -9.68
N VAL A 129 2.37 0.47 -8.43
CA VAL A 129 2.69 -0.55 -7.43
C VAL A 129 1.46 -0.82 -6.56
N ALA A 130 1.05 -2.09 -6.40
CA ALA A 130 0.09 -2.48 -5.37
C ALA A 130 0.84 -2.86 -4.09
N CYS A 131 0.48 -2.23 -2.98
CA CYS A 131 1.11 -2.41 -1.68
C CYS A 131 0.07 -2.64 -0.59
N GLY A 132 0.39 -3.44 0.42
CA GLY A 132 -0.49 -3.61 1.56
C GLY A 132 0.05 -4.53 2.63
N GLY A 133 -0.56 -4.50 3.81
CA GLY A 133 -0.17 -5.34 4.95
C GLY A 133 -1.29 -6.25 5.42
N SER A 134 -0.97 -7.50 5.81
CA SER A 134 -1.95 -8.46 6.34
C SER A 134 -3.12 -8.70 5.36
N ALA A 135 -4.35 -8.37 5.75
CA ALA A 135 -5.52 -8.39 4.87
C ALA A 135 -5.36 -7.44 3.66
N GLY A 136 -4.71 -6.27 3.85
CA GLY A 136 -4.39 -5.36 2.74
C GLY A 136 -3.33 -5.94 1.79
N GLY A 137 -2.36 -6.68 2.32
CA GLY A 137 -1.40 -7.44 1.52
C GLY A 137 -2.05 -8.54 0.70
N HIS A 138 -3.09 -9.18 1.24
CA HIS A 138 -3.95 -10.09 0.49
C HIS A 138 -4.67 -9.37 -0.65
N ILE A 139 -5.32 -8.23 -0.39
CA ILE A 139 -6.00 -7.44 -1.42
C ILE A 139 -5.00 -7.04 -2.51
N ALA A 140 -3.83 -6.50 -2.14
CA ALA A 140 -2.78 -6.13 -3.08
C ALA A 140 -2.36 -7.30 -3.98
N ALA A 141 -2.13 -8.49 -3.42
CA ALA A 141 -1.82 -9.70 -4.19
C ALA A 141 -2.99 -10.10 -5.12
N CYS A 142 -4.23 -10.06 -4.61
CA CYS A 142 -5.42 -10.39 -5.38
C CYS A 142 -5.64 -9.46 -6.59
N THR A 143 -5.13 -8.22 -6.56
CA THR A 143 -5.21 -7.33 -7.75
C THR A 143 -4.46 -7.91 -8.96
N PHE A 144 -3.52 -8.83 -8.77
CA PHE A 144 -2.87 -9.55 -9.87
C PHE A 144 -3.46 -10.94 -10.08
N PHE A 145 -3.66 -11.71 -9.01
CA PHE A 145 -3.99 -13.14 -9.12
C PHE A 145 -5.46 -13.40 -9.43
N THR A 146 -6.36 -12.54 -8.96
CA THR A 146 -7.81 -12.74 -9.07
C THR A 146 -8.36 -12.07 -10.34
N THR A 147 -8.93 -12.86 -11.24
CA THR A 147 -9.60 -12.35 -12.46
C THR A 147 -11.13 -12.56 -12.42
N ALA A 148 -11.60 -13.39 -11.51
CA ALA A 148 -13.01 -13.78 -11.39
C ALA A 148 -13.88 -12.80 -10.57
N ILE A 149 -13.24 -11.85 -9.86
CA ILE A 149 -13.90 -10.86 -8.99
C ILE A 149 -13.83 -9.51 -9.66
N ASN A 150 -14.97 -8.94 -9.99
CA ASN A 150 -15.08 -7.59 -10.57
C ASN A 150 -16.41 -6.98 -10.11
N ALA A 151 -16.43 -5.69 -9.80
CA ALA A 151 -17.68 -4.98 -9.60
C ALA A 151 -18.44 -4.85 -10.94
N ALA A 152 -19.77 -4.84 -10.87
CA ALA A 152 -20.59 -4.65 -12.06
C ALA A 152 -20.38 -3.27 -12.72
N THR A 153 -20.00 -2.29 -11.91
CA THR A 153 -19.76 -0.90 -12.31
C THR A 153 -18.36 -0.63 -12.84
N ASP A 154 -17.44 -1.63 -12.76
CA ASP A 154 -16.07 -1.45 -13.22
C ASP A 154 -15.99 -1.39 -14.75
N ASP A 155 -15.24 -0.40 -15.27
CA ASP A 155 -14.78 -0.41 -16.66
C ASP A 155 -13.69 -1.47 -16.83
N LYS A 156 -14.07 -2.62 -17.39
CA LYS A 156 -13.17 -3.76 -17.59
C LYS A 156 -12.16 -3.55 -18.72
N THR A 157 -12.28 -2.49 -19.52
CA THR A 157 -11.26 -2.13 -20.53
C THR A 157 -10.03 -1.53 -19.87
N VAL A 158 -10.16 -0.98 -18.65
CA VAL A 158 -9.05 -0.49 -17.84
C VAL A 158 -8.44 -1.63 -17.03
N SER A 159 -7.14 -1.86 -17.18
CA SER A 159 -6.43 -2.92 -16.46
C SER A 159 -6.33 -2.62 -14.95
N HIS A 160 -6.62 -3.61 -14.12
CA HIS A 160 -6.39 -3.55 -12.67
C HIS A 160 -5.03 -4.14 -12.25
N LEU A 161 -4.27 -4.69 -13.19
CA LEU A 161 -3.02 -5.40 -12.88
C LEU A 161 -1.93 -4.42 -12.42
N PRO A 162 -1.25 -4.68 -11.29
CA PRO A 162 -0.13 -3.86 -10.87
C PRO A 162 1.11 -4.14 -11.72
N ASN A 163 2.00 -3.16 -11.84
CA ASN A 163 3.28 -3.29 -12.52
C ASN A 163 4.39 -3.80 -11.58
N ALA A 164 4.19 -3.66 -10.26
CA ALA A 164 4.99 -4.28 -9.20
C ALA A 164 4.13 -4.46 -7.94
N MET A 165 4.58 -5.30 -6.99
CA MET A 165 3.89 -5.50 -5.72
C MET A 165 4.85 -5.39 -4.53
N VAL A 166 4.35 -4.85 -3.41
CA VAL A 166 5.02 -4.87 -2.10
C VAL A 166 4.05 -5.45 -1.08
N LEU A 167 4.35 -6.64 -0.58
CA LEU A 167 3.46 -7.42 0.27
C LEU A 167 4.03 -7.54 1.68
N TYR A 168 3.42 -6.88 2.66
CA TYR A 168 3.83 -6.96 4.06
C TYR A 168 3.02 -8.04 4.79
N PHE A 169 3.69 -9.08 5.30
CA PHE A 169 3.09 -10.16 6.10
C PHE A 169 1.69 -10.57 5.59
N ALA A 170 1.58 -10.71 4.27
CA ALA A 170 0.32 -10.88 3.59
C ALA A 170 -0.36 -12.22 3.90
N VAL A 171 -1.68 -12.24 3.94
CA VAL A 171 -2.45 -13.49 3.95
C VAL A 171 -2.59 -13.98 2.51
N LEU A 172 -1.87 -15.03 2.15
CA LEU A 172 -1.76 -15.48 0.75
C LEU A 172 -2.57 -16.74 0.42
N ASN A 173 -3.22 -17.35 1.43
CA ASN A 173 -4.07 -18.51 1.24
C ASN A 173 -5.23 -18.54 2.23
N LEU A 174 -6.39 -18.07 1.82
CA LEU A 174 -7.64 -18.17 2.58
C LEU A 174 -8.25 -19.57 2.47
N TYR A 175 -8.10 -20.22 1.32
CA TYR A 175 -8.63 -21.56 1.08
C TYR A 175 -7.97 -22.62 1.96
N GLU A 176 -6.67 -22.51 2.22
CA GLU A 176 -5.97 -23.43 3.14
C GLU A 176 -6.59 -23.36 4.55
N ARG A 177 -6.88 -22.16 5.06
CA ARG A 177 -7.55 -21.99 6.35
C ARG A 177 -8.91 -22.68 6.39
N TYR A 178 -9.68 -22.56 5.30
CA TYR A 178 -10.94 -23.26 5.14
C TYR A 178 -10.78 -24.78 5.13
N SER A 179 -9.83 -25.31 4.33
CA SER A 179 -9.63 -26.75 4.16
C SER A 179 -9.08 -27.46 5.41
N MET A 180 -8.34 -26.74 6.26
CA MET A 180 -7.76 -27.30 7.50
C MET A 180 -8.77 -27.38 8.65
N SER A 181 -9.71 -26.46 8.73
CA SER A 181 -10.69 -26.43 9.83
C SER A 181 -11.98 -27.17 9.52
N GLY A 182 -12.30 -27.36 8.24
CA GLY A 182 -13.63 -27.82 7.79
C GLY A 182 -14.74 -26.81 8.05
N GLU A 183 -14.41 -25.68 8.69
CA GLU A 183 -15.35 -24.63 9.06
C GLU A 183 -15.26 -23.45 8.11
N GLU A 184 -16.32 -22.67 8.01
CA GLU A 184 -16.28 -21.41 7.27
C GLU A 184 -15.23 -20.46 7.85
N VAL A 185 -14.17 -20.18 7.10
CA VAL A 185 -13.13 -19.21 7.48
C VAL A 185 -13.72 -17.82 7.71
N TRP A 186 -14.87 -17.58 7.08
CA TRP A 186 -15.62 -16.35 7.19
C TRP A 186 -17.11 -16.65 7.02
N PRO A 187 -17.99 -16.19 7.93
CA PRO A 187 -19.44 -16.41 7.82
C PRO A 187 -19.96 -15.96 6.45
N GLY A 188 -20.62 -16.87 5.73
CA GLY A 188 -21.18 -16.60 4.39
C GLY A 188 -20.20 -16.64 3.23
N MET A 189 -18.93 -17.06 3.47
CA MET A 189 -17.95 -17.23 2.39
C MET A 189 -17.75 -18.70 2.07
N SER A 190 -18.13 -19.11 0.87
CA SER A 190 -17.95 -20.50 0.43
C SER A 190 -16.47 -20.85 0.17
N ALA A 191 -16.11 -22.15 0.25
CA ALA A 191 -14.79 -22.66 -0.12
C ALA A 191 -14.39 -22.26 -1.55
N SER A 192 -15.34 -22.31 -2.49
CA SER A 192 -15.11 -21.87 -3.86
C SER A 192 -14.75 -20.39 -3.95
N THR A 193 -15.41 -19.53 -3.20
CA THR A 193 -15.09 -18.10 -3.12
C THR A 193 -13.73 -17.89 -2.46
N ALA A 194 -13.43 -18.59 -1.35
CA ALA A 194 -12.14 -18.53 -0.69
C ALA A 194 -10.99 -18.90 -1.66
N LYS A 195 -11.17 -19.92 -2.47
CA LYS A 195 -10.19 -20.33 -3.50
C LYS A 195 -9.96 -19.25 -4.55
N LYS A 196 -11.02 -18.56 -5.01
CA LYS A 196 -10.94 -17.48 -6.02
C LYS A 196 -10.20 -16.22 -5.52
N VAL A 197 -10.01 -16.09 -4.22
CA VAL A 197 -9.26 -15.00 -3.59
C VAL A 197 -8.08 -15.52 -2.77
N SER A 198 -7.49 -16.63 -3.16
CA SER A 198 -6.28 -17.19 -2.53
C SER A 198 -5.10 -17.12 -3.51
N PRO A 199 -4.21 -16.12 -3.42
CA PRO A 199 -3.09 -15.98 -4.34
C PRO A 199 -2.26 -17.24 -4.55
N LEU A 200 -1.99 -18.03 -3.50
CA LEU A 200 -1.24 -19.28 -3.58
C LEU A 200 -1.96 -20.39 -4.37
N GLU A 201 -3.29 -20.38 -4.45
CA GLU A 201 -4.09 -21.28 -5.26
C GLU A 201 -4.18 -20.83 -6.73
N LEU A 202 -3.94 -19.54 -6.97
CA LEU A 202 -4.07 -18.88 -8.27
C LEU A 202 -2.73 -18.62 -8.96
N MET A 203 -1.64 -19.21 -8.44
CA MET A 203 -0.28 -18.98 -8.96
C MET A 203 -0.19 -19.29 -10.46
N LYS A 204 0.32 -18.33 -11.23
CA LYS A 204 0.49 -18.40 -12.69
C LYS A 204 1.75 -17.67 -13.12
N LYS A 205 2.23 -17.91 -14.34
CA LYS A 205 3.36 -17.14 -14.93
C LYS A 205 2.97 -15.67 -15.12
N GLY A 206 3.99 -14.81 -15.27
CA GLY A 206 3.80 -13.38 -15.52
C GLY A 206 3.60 -12.55 -14.25
N ILE A 207 3.92 -13.10 -13.06
CA ILE A 207 3.89 -12.36 -11.81
C ILE A 207 4.81 -11.15 -11.92
N PRO A 208 4.35 -9.92 -11.64
CA PRO A 208 5.19 -8.73 -11.71
C PRO A 208 6.29 -8.77 -10.64
N PRO A 209 7.34 -7.96 -10.78
CA PRO A 209 8.36 -7.81 -9.74
C PRO A 209 7.70 -7.61 -8.39
N THR A 210 8.09 -8.40 -7.38
CA THR A 210 7.42 -8.41 -6.07
C THR A 210 8.42 -8.47 -4.94
N LEU A 211 8.24 -7.59 -3.95
CA LEU A 211 8.93 -7.69 -2.66
C LEU A 211 7.95 -8.19 -1.60
N VAL A 212 8.31 -9.28 -0.94
CA VAL A 212 7.57 -9.83 0.22
C VAL A 212 8.34 -9.56 1.50
N VAL A 213 7.70 -8.93 2.47
CA VAL A 213 8.28 -8.57 3.77
C VAL A 213 7.48 -9.27 4.87
N CYS A 214 8.12 -10.08 5.69
CA CYS A 214 7.44 -10.79 6.79
C CYS A 214 8.38 -11.01 7.97
N GLY A 215 7.84 -10.96 9.19
CA GLY A 215 8.57 -11.33 10.38
C GLY A 215 8.70 -12.85 10.49
N THR A 216 9.84 -13.36 11.02
CA THR A 216 10.03 -14.82 11.17
C THR A 216 9.17 -15.42 12.28
N ALA A 217 8.68 -14.62 13.23
CA ALA A 217 7.71 -15.02 14.26
C ALA A 217 6.24 -14.75 13.88
N ASP A 218 5.96 -14.36 12.63
CA ASP A 218 4.61 -14.14 12.12
C ASP A 218 3.95 -15.47 11.72
N SER A 219 2.69 -15.67 12.07
CA SER A 219 1.92 -16.86 11.67
C SER A 219 1.78 -17.02 10.14
N ASN A 220 1.90 -15.95 9.37
CA ASN A 220 1.85 -15.99 7.91
C ASN A 220 3.19 -16.32 7.25
N ILE A 221 4.31 -16.43 8.02
CA ILE A 221 5.66 -16.60 7.46
C ILE A 221 5.78 -17.79 6.50
N ARG A 222 5.15 -18.93 6.87
CA ARG A 222 5.18 -20.16 6.03
C ARG A 222 4.62 -19.88 4.63
N ASN A 223 3.44 -19.24 4.54
CA ASN A 223 2.79 -18.96 3.26
C ASN A 223 3.49 -17.83 2.48
N ASN A 224 4.12 -16.87 3.16
CA ASN A 224 4.91 -15.85 2.50
C ASN A 224 6.19 -16.43 1.88
N LYS A 225 6.92 -17.34 2.58
CA LYS A 225 8.06 -18.06 2.02
C LYS A 225 7.64 -18.95 0.84
N LEU A 226 6.57 -19.73 1.01
CA LEU A 226 6.04 -20.60 -0.04
C LEU A 226 5.65 -19.83 -1.31
N PHE A 227 5.08 -18.62 -1.15
CA PHE A 227 4.76 -17.74 -2.27
C PHE A 227 6.02 -17.33 -3.03
N VAL A 228 7.06 -16.87 -2.34
CA VAL A 228 8.33 -16.47 -2.96
C VAL A 228 8.95 -17.65 -3.72
N ASP A 229 8.98 -18.84 -3.12
CA ASP A 229 9.57 -20.03 -3.74
C ASP A 229 8.81 -20.49 -4.98
N LYS A 230 7.47 -20.54 -4.91
CA LYS A 230 6.62 -20.87 -6.06
C LYS A 230 6.73 -19.84 -7.18
N ALA A 231 6.72 -18.54 -6.84
CA ALA A 231 6.83 -17.47 -7.83
C ALA A 231 8.17 -17.52 -8.57
N ARG A 232 9.28 -17.76 -7.87
CA ARG A 232 10.61 -17.95 -8.49
C ARG A 232 10.65 -19.15 -9.43
N LYS A 233 10.04 -20.26 -9.05
CA LYS A 233 9.91 -21.45 -9.93
C LYS A 233 9.10 -21.15 -11.20
N LEU A 234 8.21 -20.18 -11.17
CA LEU A 234 7.46 -19.69 -12.32
C LEU A 234 8.21 -18.64 -13.16
N GLY A 235 9.48 -18.32 -12.79
CA GLY A 235 10.32 -17.37 -13.50
C GLY A 235 10.11 -15.91 -13.09
N ALA A 236 9.39 -15.65 -11.99
CA ALA A 236 9.12 -14.29 -11.53
C ALA A 236 10.32 -13.70 -10.75
N LYS A 237 10.52 -12.39 -10.88
CA LYS A 237 11.47 -11.61 -10.07
C LYS A 237 10.84 -11.31 -8.72
N VAL A 238 11.02 -12.19 -7.74
CA VAL A 238 10.44 -12.04 -6.41
C VAL A 238 11.51 -12.12 -5.33
N GLU A 239 11.48 -11.15 -4.44
CA GLU A 239 12.41 -11.02 -3.32
C GLU A 239 11.66 -11.23 -2.00
N GLY A 240 12.32 -11.91 -1.04
CA GLY A 240 11.83 -12.05 0.32
C GLY A 240 12.73 -11.30 1.29
N PHE A 241 12.15 -10.48 2.16
CA PHE A 241 12.81 -9.86 3.30
C PHE A 241 12.20 -10.42 4.59
N TRP A 242 13.01 -11.24 5.30
CA TRP A 242 12.59 -11.94 6.50
C TRP A 242 13.17 -11.24 7.73
N ALA A 243 12.30 -10.54 8.48
CA ALA A 243 12.71 -9.81 9.67
C ALA A 243 12.79 -10.77 10.87
N GLU A 244 14.02 -11.08 11.30
CA GLU A 244 14.27 -12.09 12.33
C GLU A 244 13.60 -11.73 13.66
N GLY A 245 12.90 -12.71 14.27
CA GLY A 245 12.19 -12.58 15.53
C GLY A 245 10.98 -11.64 15.53
N GLN A 246 10.66 -11.01 14.39
CA GLN A 246 9.57 -10.03 14.37
C GLN A 246 8.20 -10.69 14.24
N PRO A 247 7.21 -10.22 15.04
CA PRO A 247 5.83 -10.70 14.98
C PRO A 247 5.05 -10.05 13.83
N HIS A 248 3.75 -10.38 13.75
CA HIS A 248 2.82 -9.71 12.81
C HIS A 248 2.78 -8.18 12.99
N ALA A 249 2.63 -7.45 11.89
CA ALA A 249 2.49 -5.98 11.86
C ALA A 249 3.66 -5.20 12.52
N PHE A 250 4.90 -5.68 12.37
CA PHE A 250 6.09 -5.09 12.99
C PHE A 250 6.59 -3.80 12.31
N ILE A 251 6.21 -3.54 11.05
CA ILE A 251 6.79 -2.49 10.21
C ILE A 251 6.65 -1.06 10.75
N GLY A 252 5.76 -0.82 11.72
CA GLY A 252 5.62 0.47 12.39
C GLY A 252 6.30 0.54 13.77
N ARG A 253 7.10 -0.47 14.17
CA ARG A 253 7.66 -0.59 15.52
C ARG A 253 9.14 -0.23 15.55
N GLY A 254 9.51 0.72 16.40
CA GLY A 254 10.92 1.09 16.62
C GLY A 254 11.66 1.36 15.31
N ASP A 255 12.88 0.84 15.18
CA ASP A 255 13.75 1.02 14.00
C ASP A 255 13.28 0.27 12.75
N TRP A 256 12.29 -0.61 12.88
CA TRP A 256 11.83 -1.42 11.76
C TRP A 256 11.15 -0.62 10.67
N PHE A 257 10.55 0.53 11.00
CA PHE A 257 10.04 1.41 9.98
C PHE A 257 11.14 1.83 9.00
N GLY A 258 12.25 2.36 9.51
CA GLY A 258 13.40 2.78 8.69
C GLY A 258 13.98 1.62 7.87
N LYS A 259 14.23 0.48 8.49
CA LYS A 259 14.78 -0.72 7.83
C LYS A 259 13.89 -1.22 6.69
N VAL A 260 12.58 -1.25 6.92
CA VAL A 260 11.62 -1.72 5.90
C VAL A 260 11.46 -0.68 4.78
N MET A 261 11.37 0.62 5.11
CA MET A 261 11.32 1.66 4.07
C MET A 261 12.56 1.66 3.19
N ALA A 262 13.75 1.55 3.77
CA ALA A 262 15.01 1.44 3.01
C ALA A 262 15.01 0.21 2.08
N ARG A 263 14.45 -0.94 2.54
CA ARG A 263 14.36 -2.14 1.71
C ARG A 263 13.40 -1.99 0.55
N VAL A 264 12.24 -1.35 0.77
CA VAL A 264 11.27 -1.07 -0.29
C VAL A 264 11.81 -0.02 -1.27
N ASP A 265 12.48 1.01 -0.75
CA ASP A 265 13.15 2.04 -1.56
C ASP A 265 14.17 1.40 -2.52
N ALA A 266 15.09 0.57 -2.00
CA ALA A 266 16.06 -0.16 -2.80
C ALA A 266 15.41 -1.05 -3.88
N PHE A 267 14.29 -1.71 -3.56
CA PHE A 267 13.53 -2.47 -4.53
C PHE A 267 12.95 -1.59 -5.65
N LEU A 268 12.36 -0.44 -5.29
CA LEU A 268 11.79 0.49 -6.27
C LEU A 268 12.88 1.20 -7.11
N VAL A 269 14.04 1.48 -6.53
CA VAL A 269 15.22 1.95 -7.25
C VAL A 269 15.68 0.90 -8.26
N GLY A 270 15.75 -0.37 -7.88
CA GLY A 270 16.09 -1.48 -8.76
C GLY A 270 15.13 -1.67 -9.93
N LEU A 271 13.90 -1.17 -9.83
CA LEU A 271 12.90 -1.14 -10.90
C LEU A 271 12.96 0.14 -11.76
N GLY A 272 13.81 1.12 -11.40
CA GLY A 272 13.83 2.44 -12.05
C GLY A 272 12.60 3.31 -11.71
N TYR A 273 11.90 3.01 -10.61
CA TYR A 273 10.75 3.80 -10.15
C TYR A 273 11.17 4.95 -9.25
N LEU A 274 12.32 4.84 -8.61
CA LEU A 274 12.93 5.88 -7.78
C LEU A 274 14.37 6.14 -8.22
N ALA A 275 14.84 7.37 -8.06
CA ALA A 275 16.26 7.66 -8.11
C ALA A 275 16.97 7.10 -6.86
N PRO A 276 18.24 6.65 -6.95
CA PRO A 276 19.01 6.28 -5.76
C PRO A 276 19.01 7.39 -4.72
N MET A 277 18.93 7.01 -3.43
CA MET A 277 19.12 7.98 -2.35
C MET A 277 20.60 8.37 -2.24
N PRO A 278 20.91 9.63 -1.89
CA PRO A 278 22.25 9.97 -1.43
C PRO A 278 22.68 9.08 -0.25
N GLU A 279 23.95 8.70 -0.19
CA GLU A 279 24.47 7.78 0.84
C GLU A 279 24.20 8.24 2.28
N ASP A 280 24.14 9.56 2.51
CA ASP A 280 23.95 10.18 3.83
C ASP A 280 22.49 10.54 4.15
N ALA A 281 21.52 10.17 3.31
CA ALA A 281 20.14 10.55 3.53
C ALA A 281 19.51 9.74 4.69
N PRO A 282 19.10 10.38 5.80
CA PRO A 282 18.49 9.68 6.92
C PRO A 282 17.12 9.13 6.53
N VAL A 283 16.92 7.81 6.65
CA VAL A 283 15.59 7.19 6.57
C VAL A 283 14.87 7.43 7.91
N THR A 284 14.44 8.65 8.14
CA THR A 284 13.73 9.03 9.37
C THR A 284 12.23 8.83 9.21
N PRO A 285 11.57 8.24 10.24
CA PRO A 285 10.12 8.28 10.30
C PRO A 285 9.66 9.74 10.32
N VAL A 286 8.72 10.10 9.46
CA VAL A 286 8.03 11.39 9.59
C VAL A 286 7.29 11.36 10.92
N ASN A 287 7.63 12.30 11.82
CA ASN A 287 7.08 12.38 13.18
C ASN A 287 5.55 12.35 13.16
N VAL A 288 4.96 11.22 13.51
CA VAL A 288 3.53 11.13 13.79
C VAL A 288 3.33 11.72 15.20
N LYS A 289 3.08 13.03 15.30
CA LYS A 289 2.53 13.61 16.52
C LYS A 289 1.17 12.97 16.78
N GLY A 290 1.06 12.04 17.75
CA GLY A 290 -0.22 11.52 18.19
C GLY A 290 -0.33 10.06 18.62
N ALA A 291 0.74 9.31 18.77
CA ALA A 291 0.65 8.02 19.44
C ALA A 291 0.48 8.26 20.95
N LYS A 292 -0.77 8.28 21.43
CA LYS A 292 -1.09 8.26 22.87
C LYS A 292 -0.41 7.03 23.49
N LYS A 293 0.53 7.23 24.39
CA LYS A 293 1.06 6.19 25.28
C LYS A 293 -0.12 5.57 26.02
N GLY A 294 -0.43 4.31 25.75
CA GLY A 294 -1.40 3.52 26.53
C GLY A 294 -0.89 3.41 27.95
N GLY A 295 -1.47 4.19 28.85
CA GLY A 295 -1.18 4.11 30.27
C GLY A 295 -1.62 2.77 30.81
N LYS A 296 -0.68 1.99 31.36
CA LYS A 296 -0.97 0.89 32.29
C LYS A 296 -1.77 1.43 33.47
N LYS A 297 -3.05 1.10 33.56
CA LYS A 297 -3.78 1.18 34.83
C LYS A 297 -3.35 -0.04 35.65
N GLY A 298 -2.53 0.22 36.67
CA GLY A 298 -2.25 -0.75 37.72
C GLY A 298 -3.53 -1.06 38.49
N GLY A 299 -3.89 -2.33 38.56
CA GLY A 299 -4.86 -2.85 39.48
C GLY A 299 -4.25 -2.86 40.88
N GLY A 300 -4.78 -2.04 41.78
CA GLY A 300 -4.56 -2.13 43.19
C GLY A 300 -5.64 -3.00 43.82
N ASN A 301 -5.24 -4.04 44.53
CA ASN A 301 -6.05 -4.83 45.46
C ASN A 301 -6.73 -3.93 46.50
N LYS A 302 -7.99 -4.17 46.73
CA LYS A 302 -8.56 -4.42 48.07
C LYS A 302 -9.83 -5.24 47.92
#